data_9aaeb1dafaa71b9600ed71fd7ae430dc
#
_entry.id   9aaeb1dafaa71b9600ed71fd7ae430dc
#
_cell.length_a   1.000
_cell.length_b   1.000
_cell.length_c   1.000
_cell.angle_alpha   90.00
_cell.angle_beta   90.00
_cell.angle_gamma   90.00
#
_symmetry.space_group_name_H-M   'P 1'
#
loop_
_entity.id
_entity.type
_entity.pdbx_description
1 polymer ?
#
loop_
_entity_poly.entity_id
_entity_poly.type
_entity_poly.pdbx_seq_one_letter_code
_entity_poly.pdbx_strand_id
1 'polypeptide(L)'
;MSKYSIQSFLQETAQKDNLREPFELENPYLLEVNLNGRVWAKLGSMIGYVGNVRFEREGVLEGGIGKFLKKAVSGESTPMMKAEGNGRVYFAESGKKVRILALQNEMFYVNGNNILAFQDTIQWDIKMMRRVAG
;
A
#
# COMPACT_ATOMS: atom_id res chain seq x y z
N MET A 1 4.74 12.91 30.06
CA MET A 1 4.47 12.87 28.62
C MET A 1 3.08 12.35 28.38
N SER A 2 2.36 12.96 27.44
CA SER A 2 1.03 12.50 27.10
C SER A 2 1.05 11.10 26.50
N LYS A 3 0.06 10.28 26.87
CA LYS A 3 -0.09 8.94 26.27
C LYS A 3 -0.50 9.00 24.80
N TYR A 4 -0.84 10.18 24.29
CA TYR A 4 -1.22 10.40 22.89
C TYR A 4 -0.13 11.10 22.08
N SER A 5 1.09 11.19 22.60
CA SER A 5 2.19 11.79 21.87
C SER A 5 2.64 10.88 20.71
N ILE A 6 3.28 11.46 19.72
CA ILE A 6 3.89 10.69 18.63
C ILE A 6 4.89 9.68 19.20
N GLN A 7 5.66 10.08 20.19
CA GLN A 7 6.65 9.20 20.80
C GLN A 7 5.98 7.97 21.44
N SER A 8 4.89 8.16 22.18
CA SER A 8 4.17 7.05 22.77
C SER A 8 3.60 6.12 21.69
N PHE A 9 3.07 6.69 20.62
CA PHE A 9 2.56 5.92 19.49
C PHE A 9 3.66 5.06 18.88
N LEU A 10 4.83 5.64 18.65
CA LEU A 10 5.95 4.89 18.08
C LEU A 10 6.45 3.80 19.01
N GLN A 11 6.46 4.05 20.31
CA GLN A 11 6.88 3.04 21.27
C GLN A 11 5.90 1.87 21.33
N GLU A 12 4.62 2.15 21.27
CA GLU A 12 3.59 1.10 21.27
C GLU A 12 3.67 0.24 20.02
N THR A 13 3.87 0.86 18.87
CA THR A 13 4.00 0.13 17.61
C THR A 13 5.32 -0.63 17.53
N ALA A 14 6.40 -0.03 18.04
CA ALA A 14 7.73 -0.65 18.00
C ALA A 14 7.78 -1.99 18.75
N GLN A 15 6.96 -2.15 19.78
CA GLN A 15 6.93 -3.42 20.52
C GLN A 15 6.47 -4.59 19.67
N LYS A 16 5.73 -4.29 18.60
CA LYS A 16 5.21 -5.29 17.68
C LYS A 16 6.06 -5.43 16.42
N ASP A 17 7.04 -4.57 16.29
CA ASP A 17 7.83 -4.52 15.07
C ASP A 17 8.71 -5.74 14.91
N ASN A 18 8.54 -6.41 13.78
CA ASN A 18 9.54 -7.31 13.26
C ASN A 18 10.39 -6.48 12.30
N LEU A 19 11.50 -6.00 12.75
CA LEU A 19 12.34 -5.04 12.03
C LEU A 19 12.83 -5.54 10.67
N ARG A 20 12.61 -6.80 10.35
CA ARG A 20 13.04 -7.40 9.09
C ARG A 20 11.97 -7.34 8.01
N GLU A 21 10.72 -7.09 8.41
CA GLU A 21 9.62 -7.07 7.46
C GLU A 21 9.22 -5.64 7.14
N PRO A 22 9.10 -5.29 5.86
CA PRO A 22 8.65 -3.96 5.50
C PRO A 22 7.18 -3.72 5.82
N PHE A 23 6.35 -4.76 5.74
CA PHE A 23 4.92 -4.67 6.02
C PHE A 23 4.58 -5.38 7.31
N GLU A 24 3.81 -4.71 8.16
CA GLU A 24 3.40 -5.28 9.43
C GLU A 24 2.00 -4.78 9.79
N LEU A 25 1.19 -5.65 10.38
CA LEU A 25 -0.13 -5.23 10.86
C LEU A 25 -0.04 -4.79 12.31
N GLU A 26 -0.38 -3.52 12.56
CA GLU A 26 -0.49 -3.00 13.92
C GLU A 26 -1.72 -3.55 14.63
N ASN A 27 -2.78 -3.75 13.85
CA ASN A 27 -3.99 -4.42 14.25
C ASN A 27 -4.67 -4.91 12.96
N PRO A 28 -5.79 -5.63 13.05
CA PRO A 28 -6.44 -6.16 11.83
C PRO A 28 -6.86 -5.11 10.81
N TYR A 29 -6.88 -3.83 11.18
CA TYR A 29 -7.37 -2.76 10.32
C TYR A 29 -6.30 -1.76 9.92
N LEU A 30 -5.08 -1.93 10.41
CA LEU A 30 -4.03 -0.93 10.24
C LEU A 30 -2.73 -1.56 9.77
N LEU A 31 -2.29 -1.15 8.59
CA LEU A 31 -1.02 -1.59 8.02
C LEU A 31 0.07 -0.56 8.32
N GLU A 32 1.17 -1.03 8.89
CA GLU A 32 2.37 -0.23 9.03
C GLU A 32 3.39 -0.65 7.98
N VAL A 33 3.97 0.33 7.31
CA VAL A 33 5.05 0.10 6.36
C VAL A 33 6.33 0.74 6.90
N ASN A 34 7.33 -0.08 7.11
CA ASN A 34 8.68 0.40 7.40
C ASN A 34 9.34 0.72 6.08
N LEU A 35 9.23 1.99 5.67
CA LEU A 35 9.63 2.41 4.36
C LEU A 35 11.12 2.70 4.30
N ASN A 36 11.77 2.06 3.35
CA ASN A 36 13.15 2.34 2.99
C ASN A 36 13.25 2.13 1.48
N GLY A 37 12.81 3.12 0.74
CA GLY A 37 12.69 3.05 -0.70
C GLY A 37 11.31 3.46 -1.15
N ARG A 38 10.61 2.56 -1.82
CA ARG A 38 9.34 2.87 -2.46
C ARG A 38 8.30 1.79 -2.18
N VAL A 39 7.06 2.23 -1.99
CA VAL A 39 5.90 1.34 -1.92
C VAL A 39 4.76 1.97 -2.71
N TRP A 40 3.91 1.13 -3.28
CA TRP A 40 2.69 1.57 -3.95
C TRP A 40 1.51 1.36 -2.99
N ALA A 41 0.62 2.32 -2.94
CA ALA A 41 -0.54 2.24 -2.07
C ALA A 41 -1.75 2.87 -2.73
N LYS A 42 -2.92 2.44 -2.28
CA LYS A 42 -4.18 3.00 -2.77
C LYS A 42 -4.27 4.48 -2.41
N LEU A 43 -4.62 5.29 -3.37
CA LEU A 43 -4.76 6.73 -3.15
C LEU A 43 -5.81 7.00 -2.06
N GLY A 44 -5.44 7.85 -1.11
CA GLY A 44 -6.34 8.20 -0.01
C GLY A 44 -6.30 7.24 1.18
N SER A 45 -5.45 6.20 1.14
CA SER A 45 -5.39 5.22 2.22
C SER A 45 -4.40 5.58 3.34
N MET A 46 -3.52 6.55 3.10
CA MET A 46 -2.53 6.94 4.09
C MET A 46 -3.20 7.72 5.21
N ILE A 47 -3.05 7.24 6.44
CA ILE A 47 -3.62 7.90 7.61
C ILE A 47 -2.60 8.66 8.43
N GLY A 48 -1.33 8.37 8.27
CA GLY A 48 -0.28 9.08 8.97
C GLY A 48 1.09 8.55 8.59
N TYR A 49 2.10 9.36 8.82
CA TYR A 49 3.47 8.93 8.58
C TYR A 49 4.44 9.73 9.45
N VAL A 50 5.61 9.13 9.66
CA VAL A 50 6.70 9.76 10.38
C VAL A 50 7.97 9.55 9.57
N GLY A 51 8.81 10.57 9.47
CA GLY A 51 10.06 10.49 8.76
C GLY A 51 10.06 11.31 7.48
N ASN A 52 11.01 11.03 6.61
CA ASN A 52 11.18 11.74 5.36
C ASN A 52 10.54 10.95 4.23
N VAL A 53 9.26 11.21 3.96
CA VAL A 53 8.47 10.46 3.00
C VAL A 53 7.77 11.43 2.05
N ARG A 54 7.83 11.11 0.75
CA ARG A 54 7.12 11.84 -0.30
C ARG A 54 6.04 10.97 -0.89
N PHE A 55 4.91 11.60 -1.20
CA PHE A 55 3.78 10.92 -1.81
C PHE A 55 3.52 11.53 -3.18
N GLU A 56 3.46 10.67 -4.19
CA GLU A 56 3.16 11.09 -5.55
C GLU A 56 2.06 10.22 -6.12
N ARG A 57 1.12 10.87 -6.79
CA ARG A 57 0.08 10.14 -7.50
C ARG A 57 0.70 9.38 -8.66
N GLU A 58 0.20 8.17 -8.93
CA GLU A 58 0.63 7.40 -10.08
C GLU A 58 0.42 8.21 -11.36
N GLY A 59 1.50 8.44 -12.09
CA GLY A 59 1.47 9.16 -13.35
C GLY A 59 1.51 8.22 -14.53
N VAL A 60 1.25 8.79 -15.69
CA VAL A 60 1.27 8.05 -16.96
C VAL A 60 2.64 7.40 -17.17
N LEU A 61 3.70 8.11 -16.85
CA LEU A 61 5.08 7.63 -17.07
C LEU A 61 5.46 6.47 -16.15
N GLU A 62 4.90 6.43 -14.95
CA GLU A 62 5.24 5.39 -13.96
C GLU A 62 4.65 4.03 -14.32
N GLY A 63 3.41 4.01 -14.74
CA GLY A 63 2.73 2.78 -15.10
C GLY A 63 2.84 2.44 -16.58
N GLY A 64 3.33 3.39 -17.38
CA GLY A 64 3.35 3.28 -18.82
C GLY A 64 1.98 3.60 -19.41
N ILE A 65 2.01 4.02 -20.68
CA ILE A 65 0.79 4.40 -21.38
C ILE A 65 -0.17 3.23 -21.49
N GLY A 66 0.36 2.02 -21.71
CA GLY A 66 -0.46 0.83 -21.82
C GLY A 66 -1.27 0.53 -20.57
N LYS A 67 -0.67 0.64 -19.40
CA LYS A 67 -1.37 0.42 -18.12
C LYS A 67 -2.41 1.50 -17.87
N PHE A 68 -2.09 2.73 -18.17
CA PHE A 68 -3.02 3.85 -18.04
C PHE A 68 -4.25 3.65 -18.91
N LEU A 69 -4.05 3.26 -20.17
CA LEU A 69 -5.15 2.99 -21.09
C LEU A 69 -6.00 1.80 -20.65
N LYS A 70 -5.37 0.74 -20.13
CA LYS A 70 -6.10 -0.40 -19.58
C LYS A 70 -6.99 0.01 -18.43
N LYS A 71 -6.50 0.83 -17.52
CA LYS A 71 -7.31 1.37 -16.43
C LYS A 71 -8.50 2.16 -16.94
N ALA A 72 -8.29 3.01 -17.92
CA ALA A 72 -9.33 3.86 -18.47
C ALA A 72 -10.42 3.05 -19.17
N VAL A 73 -10.04 1.98 -19.85
CA VAL A 73 -10.97 1.15 -20.63
C VAL A 73 -11.68 0.11 -19.78
N SER A 74 -10.97 -0.51 -18.84
CA SER A 74 -11.52 -1.61 -18.06
C SER A 74 -12.52 -1.18 -17.00
N GLY A 75 -12.50 0.07 -16.59
CA GLY A 75 -13.30 0.54 -15.47
C GLY A 75 -12.82 0.00 -14.11
N GLU A 76 -11.72 -0.73 -14.09
CA GLU A 76 -11.15 -1.31 -12.89
C GLU A 76 -10.02 -0.45 -12.32
N SER A 77 -10.05 0.84 -12.61
CA SER A 77 -8.98 1.73 -12.16
C SER A 77 -9.12 2.02 -10.69
N THR A 78 -8.20 1.52 -9.92
CA THR A 78 -7.99 1.94 -8.56
C THR A 78 -6.81 2.90 -8.58
N PRO A 79 -7.04 4.19 -8.28
CA PRO A 79 -5.93 5.14 -8.26
C PRO A 79 -4.90 4.74 -7.20
N MET A 80 -3.65 4.76 -7.61
CA MET A 80 -2.54 4.42 -6.73
C MET A 80 -1.65 5.64 -6.52
N MET A 81 -0.94 5.62 -5.43
CA MET A 81 0.09 6.59 -5.14
C MET A 81 1.38 5.87 -4.81
N LYS A 82 2.47 6.58 -5.03
CA LYS A 82 3.80 6.11 -4.67
C LYS A 82 4.21 6.80 -3.38
N ALA A 83 4.63 6.04 -2.40
CA ALA A 83 5.27 6.56 -1.20
C ALA A 83 6.74 6.23 -1.26
N GLU A 84 7.59 7.22 -1.11
CA GLU A 84 9.03 7.06 -1.32
C GLU A 84 9.80 7.79 -0.24
N GLY A 85 10.82 7.15 0.30
CA GLY A 85 11.70 7.75 1.29
C GLY A 85 12.06 6.79 2.41
N ASN A 86 12.21 7.33 3.61
CA ASN A 86 12.57 6.58 4.80
C ASN A 86 11.68 7.03 5.95
N GLY A 87 11.00 6.06 6.56
CA GLY A 87 10.13 6.36 7.68
C GLY A 87 9.12 5.26 7.89
N ARG A 88 8.08 5.59 8.64
CA ARG A 88 6.95 4.69 8.88
C ARG A 88 5.70 5.32 8.32
N VAL A 89 4.96 4.54 7.55
CA VAL A 89 3.72 5.00 6.94
C VAL A 89 2.60 4.06 7.35
N TYR A 90 1.45 4.62 7.65
CA TYR A 90 0.30 3.87 8.11
C TYR A 90 -0.83 4.00 7.11
N PHE A 91 -1.38 2.85 6.71
CA PHE A 91 -2.45 2.77 5.72
C PHE A 91 -3.64 2.02 6.30
N ALA A 92 -4.81 2.48 5.95
CA ALA A 92 -6.05 1.81 6.32
C ALA A 92 -7.09 2.03 5.24
N GLU A 93 -8.15 1.24 5.26
CA GLU A 93 -9.22 1.37 4.29
C GLU A 93 -10.57 1.19 4.94
N SER A 94 -11.19 2.30 5.33
CA SER A 94 -12.61 2.39 5.71
C SER A 94 -13.11 1.25 6.59
N GLY A 95 -12.33 0.88 7.60
CA GLY A 95 -12.71 -0.17 8.55
C GLY A 95 -12.61 -1.59 8.01
N LYS A 96 -12.04 -1.79 6.84
CA LYS A 96 -11.83 -3.13 6.29
C LYS A 96 -10.63 -3.79 6.95
N LYS A 97 -10.72 -5.10 7.14
CA LYS A 97 -9.59 -5.88 7.62
C LYS A 97 -8.53 -6.01 6.55
N VAL A 98 -7.28 -5.91 6.95
CA VAL A 98 -6.12 -5.99 6.08
C VAL A 98 -5.42 -7.33 6.30
N ARG A 99 -4.93 -7.91 5.21
CA ARG A 99 -4.10 -9.11 5.25
C ARG A 99 -2.87 -8.90 4.41
N ILE A 100 -1.78 -9.48 4.83
CA ILE A 100 -0.51 -9.40 4.12
C ILE A 100 -0.27 -10.74 3.44
N LEU A 101 0.05 -10.68 2.14
CA LEU A 101 0.42 -11.85 1.36
C LEU A 101 1.89 -11.73 0.96
N ALA A 102 2.67 -12.75 1.28
CA ALA A 102 4.04 -12.86 0.80
C ALA A 102 4.05 -13.77 -0.42
N LEU A 103 4.37 -13.20 -1.58
CA LEU A 103 4.44 -13.96 -2.83
C LEU A 103 5.86 -14.46 -3.05
N GLN A 104 6.01 -15.77 -3.30
CA GLN A 104 7.30 -16.39 -3.55
C GLN A 104 7.24 -17.06 -4.94
N ASN A 105 7.60 -16.31 -5.97
CA ASN A 105 7.52 -16.76 -7.36
C ASN A 105 6.13 -17.24 -7.75
N GLU A 106 5.14 -16.59 -7.19
CA GLU A 106 3.73 -16.91 -7.40
C GLU A 106 3.02 -15.73 -8.04
N MET A 107 1.91 -16.04 -8.70
CA MET A 107 1.05 -15.04 -9.28
C MET A 107 -0.29 -15.05 -8.56
N PHE A 108 -0.76 -13.87 -8.19
CA PHE A 108 -2.03 -13.72 -7.49
C PHE A 108 -2.88 -12.69 -8.20
N TYR A 109 -4.11 -13.03 -8.47
CA TYR A 109 -5.08 -12.12 -9.09
C TYR A 109 -5.98 -11.55 -8.02
N VAL A 110 -6.13 -10.25 -8.01
CA VAL A 110 -6.94 -9.57 -7.01
C VAL A 110 -7.71 -8.42 -7.67
N ASN A 111 -8.93 -8.20 -7.20
CA ASN A 111 -9.69 -7.03 -7.62
C ASN A 111 -8.98 -5.77 -7.14
N GLY A 112 -8.77 -4.81 -8.03
CA GLY A 112 -8.03 -3.60 -7.72
C GLY A 112 -8.58 -2.83 -6.52
N ASN A 113 -9.89 -2.89 -6.30
CA ASN A 113 -10.50 -2.22 -5.15
C ASN A 113 -10.10 -2.84 -3.81
N ASN A 114 -9.54 -4.03 -3.82
CA ASN A 114 -9.13 -4.74 -2.62
C ASN A 114 -7.63 -4.70 -2.37
N ILE A 115 -6.88 -3.98 -3.19
CA ILE A 115 -5.45 -3.77 -2.98
C ILE A 115 -5.29 -2.53 -2.11
N LEU A 116 -4.56 -2.67 -1.00
CA LEU A 116 -4.21 -1.54 -0.15
C LEU A 116 -2.81 -1.01 -0.49
N ALA A 117 -1.83 -1.89 -0.53
CA ALA A 117 -0.45 -1.51 -0.80
C ALA A 117 0.34 -2.71 -1.29
N PHE A 118 1.44 -2.47 -1.99
CA PHE A 118 2.37 -3.54 -2.36
C PHE A 118 3.77 -2.97 -2.56
N GLN A 119 4.75 -3.85 -2.38
CA GLN A 119 6.15 -3.49 -2.53
C GLN A 119 6.50 -3.20 -3.99
N ASP A 120 7.46 -2.32 -4.19
CA ASP A 120 7.94 -1.93 -5.51
C ASP A 120 8.56 -3.10 -6.29
N THR A 121 8.97 -4.15 -5.59
CA THR A 121 9.52 -5.35 -6.22
C THR A 121 8.47 -6.23 -6.88
N ILE A 122 7.20 -6.00 -6.60
CA ILE A 122 6.10 -6.76 -7.20
C ILE A 122 5.91 -6.31 -8.65
N GLN A 123 5.94 -7.28 -9.56
CA GLN A 123 5.56 -7.03 -10.95
C GLN A 123 4.05 -7.15 -11.06
N TRP A 124 3.43 -6.14 -11.64
CA TRP A 124 1.97 -6.12 -11.70
C TRP A 124 1.49 -5.69 -13.08
N ASP A 125 0.30 -6.15 -13.42
CA ASP A 125 -0.39 -5.73 -14.64
C ASP A 125 -1.89 -5.80 -14.39
N ILE A 126 -2.64 -5.23 -15.32
CA ILE A 126 -4.10 -5.21 -15.24
C ILE A 126 -4.63 -6.15 -16.30
N LYS A 127 -5.42 -7.12 -15.83
CA LYS A 127 -6.12 -8.06 -16.73
C LYS A 127 -7.57 -7.62 -16.84
N MET A 128 -7.99 -7.36 -18.07
CA MET A 128 -9.39 -7.04 -18.33
C MET A 128 -10.22 -8.32 -18.33
N MET A 129 -11.33 -8.29 -17.63
CA MET A 129 -12.25 -9.40 -17.60
C MET A 129 -13.48 -9.08 -18.46
N ARG A 130 -13.81 -10.00 -19.36
CA ARG A 130 -14.97 -9.82 -20.23
C ARG A 130 -16.29 -10.07 -19.50
N ARG A 131 -16.23 -10.78 -18.38
CA ARG A 131 -17.38 -11.06 -17.53
C ARG A 131 -17.06 -10.59 -16.13
N VAL A 132 -18.06 -10.01 -15.49
CA VAL A 132 -17.91 -9.59 -14.11
C VAL A 132 -17.81 -10.85 -13.24
N ALA A 133 -16.71 -10.95 -12.51
CA ALA A 133 -16.47 -12.03 -11.57
C ALA A 133 -16.21 -11.43 -10.21
N GLY A 134 -17.21 -11.40 -9.42
CA GLY A 134 -17.10 -10.88 -8.06
C GLY A 134 -17.48 -9.45 -7.86
#